data_1026d8b724510447300767a429ce6188
#
_entry.id   1026d8b724510447300767a429ce6188
#
_cell.length_a   1.000
_cell.length_b   1.000
_cell.length_c   1.000
_cell.angle_alpha   90.00
_cell.angle_beta   90.00
_cell.angle_gamma   90.00
#
_symmetry.space_group_name_H-M   'P 1'
#
loop_
_entity.id
_entity.type
_entity.pdbx_description
1 polymer ?
#
loop_
_entity_poly.entity_id
_entity_poly.type
_entity_poly.pdbx_seq_one_letter_code
_entity_poly.pdbx_strand_id
1 'polypeptide(L)'
;MDKKKVLIVDDEPDIVTALKFNLELENFECIEAYDGEEALLKAKNENPDLILLDIMLPKINGYKVSRLLKFDESYKHIPIIMLTARAQEKDIKVGEETGADEYITKPFEMDKLMSVITKYLGD
;
A
#
# COMPACT_ATOMS: atom_id res chain seq x y z
N MET A 1 23.71 4.07 1.48
CA MET A 1 22.80 2.96 1.75
C MET A 1 21.53 3.09 0.90
N ASP A 2 21.05 1.99 0.45
CA ASP A 2 19.87 2.01 -0.39
C ASP A 2 18.62 2.38 0.41
N LYS A 3 17.80 3.22 -0.18
CA LYS A 3 16.53 3.59 0.42
C LYS A 3 15.55 2.45 0.30
N LYS A 4 14.65 2.32 1.28
CA LYS A 4 13.52 1.40 1.17
C LYS A 4 12.53 1.96 0.17
N LYS A 5 11.95 1.10 -0.65
CA LYS A 5 10.99 1.48 -1.69
C LYS A 5 9.57 1.25 -1.21
N VAL A 6 8.73 2.26 -1.35
CA VAL A 6 7.31 2.17 -1.03
C VAL A 6 6.51 2.40 -2.31
N LEU A 7 5.67 1.45 -2.66
CA LEU A 7 4.74 1.60 -3.79
C LEU A 7 3.45 2.20 -3.24
N ILE A 8 3.07 3.35 -3.76
CA ILE A 8 1.85 4.06 -3.36
C ILE A 8 0.81 3.85 -4.44
N VAL A 9 -0.30 3.22 -4.09
CA VAL A 9 -1.38 2.91 -5.03
C VAL A 9 -2.67 3.60 -4.61
N ASP A 10 -3.07 4.61 -5.35
CA ASP A 10 -4.31 5.35 -5.12
C ASP A 10 -4.67 6.04 -6.43
N ASP A 11 -5.96 6.10 -6.75
CA ASP A 11 -6.40 6.74 -8.00
C ASP A 11 -6.55 8.25 -7.87
N GLU A 12 -6.33 8.80 -6.68
CA GLU A 12 -6.39 10.24 -6.45
C GLU A 12 -4.97 10.83 -6.43
N PRO A 13 -4.58 11.59 -7.45
CA PRO A 13 -3.21 12.14 -7.54
C PRO A 13 -2.81 12.99 -6.35
N ASP A 14 -3.75 13.73 -5.76
CA ASP A 14 -3.45 14.59 -4.61
C ASP A 14 -3.01 13.78 -3.40
N ILE A 15 -3.64 12.61 -3.20
CA ILE A 15 -3.27 11.73 -2.08
C ILE A 15 -1.89 11.14 -2.33
N VAL A 16 -1.64 10.67 -3.56
CA VAL A 16 -0.34 10.11 -3.93
C VAL A 16 0.76 11.16 -3.73
N THR A 17 0.52 12.39 -4.18
CA THR A 17 1.50 13.48 -4.04
C THR A 17 1.80 13.77 -2.58
N ALA A 18 0.77 13.83 -1.72
CA ALA A 18 0.95 14.11 -0.30
C ALA A 18 1.72 12.98 0.39
N LEU A 19 1.39 11.73 0.10
CA LEU A 19 2.08 10.58 0.67
C LEU A 19 3.53 10.55 0.23
N LYS A 20 3.76 10.75 -1.07
CA LYS A 20 5.11 10.76 -1.62
C LYS A 20 5.98 11.82 -0.96
N PHE A 21 5.45 13.04 -0.82
CA PHE A 21 6.17 14.15 -0.20
C PHE A 21 6.62 13.77 1.22
N ASN A 22 5.69 13.27 2.03
CA ASN A 22 5.99 12.93 3.42
C ASN A 22 6.96 11.75 3.53
N LEU A 23 6.79 10.75 2.68
CA LEU A 23 7.68 9.58 2.71
C LEU A 23 9.08 9.94 2.24
N GLU A 24 9.21 10.79 1.23
CA GLU A 24 10.53 11.24 0.78
C GLU A 24 11.26 12.04 1.84
N LEU A 25 10.52 12.82 2.65
CA LEU A 25 11.12 13.51 3.79
C LEU A 25 11.71 12.54 4.80
N GLU A 26 11.13 11.34 4.92
CA GLU A 26 11.62 10.30 5.82
C GLU A 26 12.60 9.35 5.14
N ASN A 27 13.11 9.77 3.98
CA ASN A 27 14.17 9.05 3.26
C ASN A 27 13.73 7.74 2.61
N PHE A 28 12.46 7.64 2.23
CA PHE A 28 11.98 6.51 1.43
C PHE A 28 11.98 6.87 -0.04
N GLU A 29 12.18 5.87 -0.88
CA GLU A 29 12.00 6.01 -2.32
C GLU A 29 10.55 5.64 -2.63
N CYS A 30 9.85 6.44 -3.44
CA CYS A 30 8.44 6.19 -3.73
C CYS A 30 8.21 5.85 -5.19
N ILE A 31 7.33 4.88 -5.41
CA ILE A 31 6.88 4.47 -6.74
C ILE A 31 5.37 4.65 -6.74
N GLU A 32 4.81 5.15 -7.83
CA GLU A 32 3.40 5.50 -7.92
C GLU A 32 2.64 4.58 -8.85
N ALA A 33 1.40 4.24 -8.49
CA ALA A 33 0.48 3.53 -9.36
C ALA A 33 -0.92 4.08 -9.11
N TYR A 34 -1.72 4.22 -10.16
CA TYR A 34 -3.02 4.87 -10.10
C TYR A 34 -4.20 3.95 -10.34
N ASP A 35 -3.94 2.69 -10.64
CA ASP A 35 -4.98 1.67 -10.77
C ASP A 35 -4.41 0.31 -10.38
N GLY A 36 -5.29 -0.69 -10.28
CA GLY A 36 -4.87 -2.01 -9.81
C GLY A 36 -3.98 -2.77 -10.79
N GLU A 37 -4.17 -2.56 -12.07
CA GLU A 37 -3.33 -3.20 -13.08
C GLU A 37 -1.92 -2.66 -13.04
N GLU A 38 -1.78 -1.33 -12.96
CA GLU A 38 -0.49 -0.68 -12.82
C GLU A 38 0.20 -1.10 -11.52
N ALA A 39 -0.60 -1.24 -10.44
CA ALA A 39 -0.06 -1.68 -9.14
C ALA A 39 0.59 -3.05 -9.24
N LEU A 40 -0.08 -4.01 -9.88
CA LEU A 40 0.48 -5.35 -10.04
C LEU A 40 1.74 -5.32 -10.89
N LEU A 41 1.71 -4.57 -11.98
CA LEU A 41 2.86 -4.46 -12.86
C LEU A 41 4.08 -3.88 -12.14
N LYS A 42 3.87 -2.80 -11.40
CA LYS A 42 4.97 -2.16 -10.68
C LYS A 42 5.46 -2.97 -9.49
N ALA A 43 4.56 -3.66 -8.79
CA ALA A 43 4.98 -4.56 -7.71
C ALA A 43 5.93 -5.63 -8.22
N LYS A 44 5.66 -6.16 -9.40
CA LYS A 44 6.48 -7.21 -10.00
C LYS A 44 7.78 -6.68 -10.59
N ASN A 45 7.74 -5.50 -11.19
CA ASN A 45 8.92 -4.94 -11.88
C ASN A 45 9.85 -4.16 -10.96
N GLU A 46 9.32 -3.49 -9.94
CA GLU A 46 10.10 -2.62 -9.08
C GLU A 46 10.49 -3.25 -7.75
N ASN A 47 9.86 -4.35 -7.40
CA ASN A 47 10.16 -5.09 -6.18
C ASN A 47 10.16 -4.18 -4.93
N PRO A 48 9.03 -3.53 -4.62
CA PRO A 48 8.99 -2.63 -3.47
C PRO A 48 9.13 -3.36 -2.14
N ASP A 49 9.53 -2.62 -1.13
CA ASP A 49 9.67 -3.15 0.23
C ASP A 49 8.34 -3.11 0.99
N LEU A 50 7.40 -2.29 0.54
CA LEU A 50 6.09 -2.14 1.16
C LEU A 50 5.12 -1.52 0.15
N ILE A 51 3.84 -1.86 0.24
CA ILE A 51 2.80 -1.32 -0.63
C ILE A 51 1.72 -0.65 0.21
N LEU A 52 1.45 0.63 -0.09
CA LEU A 52 0.28 1.34 0.43
C LEU A 52 -0.78 1.24 -0.63
N LEU A 53 -1.92 0.63 -0.32
CA LEU A 53 -2.87 0.21 -1.32
C LEU A 53 -4.29 0.65 -0.98
N ASP A 54 -4.83 1.54 -1.81
CA ASP A 54 -6.23 1.94 -1.69
C ASP A 54 -7.13 0.79 -2.17
N ILE A 55 -8.28 0.64 -1.54
CA ILE A 55 -9.22 -0.43 -1.87
C ILE A 55 -10.00 -0.10 -3.14
N MET A 56 -10.48 1.13 -3.26
CA MET A 56 -11.36 1.55 -4.35
C MET A 56 -10.56 2.01 -5.56
N LEU A 57 -10.06 1.04 -6.33
CA LEU A 57 -9.24 1.32 -7.50
C LEU A 57 -9.95 0.97 -8.80
N PRO A 58 -9.67 1.71 -9.90
CA PRO A 58 -10.13 1.31 -11.22
C PRO A 58 -9.44 0.03 -11.69
N LYS A 59 -10.03 -0.63 -12.65
CA LYS A 59 -9.56 -1.83 -13.32
C LYS A 59 -9.57 -3.05 -12.42
N ILE A 60 -8.65 -3.11 -11.46
CA ILE A 60 -8.60 -4.20 -10.48
C ILE A 60 -8.62 -3.56 -9.09
N ASN A 61 -9.61 -3.89 -8.26
CA ASN A 61 -9.71 -3.26 -6.95
C ASN A 61 -8.60 -3.74 -6.01
N GLY A 62 -8.40 -2.97 -4.91
CA GLY A 62 -7.31 -3.24 -3.99
C GLY A 62 -7.36 -4.60 -3.32
N TYR A 63 -8.55 -5.11 -3.02
CA TYR A 63 -8.69 -6.44 -2.42
C TYR A 63 -8.07 -7.50 -3.32
N LYS A 64 -8.37 -7.43 -4.62
CA LYS A 64 -7.87 -8.40 -5.58
C LYS A 64 -6.38 -8.25 -5.79
N VAL A 65 -5.87 -7.02 -5.83
CA VAL A 65 -4.43 -6.76 -5.93
C VAL A 65 -3.71 -7.42 -4.75
N SER A 66 -4.19 -7.18 -3.53
CA SER A 66 -3.60 -7.77 -2.33
C SER A 66 -3.62 -9.28 -2.40
N ARG A 67 -4.76 -9.86 -2.76
CA ARG A 67 -4.90 -11.31 -2.86
C ARG A 67 -3.91 -11.91 -3.86
N LEU A 68 -3.81 -11.30 -5.05
CA LEU A 68 -2.91 -11.81 -6.08
C LEU A 68 -1.45 -11.78 -5.64
N LEU A 69 -1.06 -10.76 -4.89
CA LEU A 69 0.32 -10.65 -4.40
C LEU A 69 0.58 -11.52 -3.17
N LYS A 70 -0.32 -11.51 -2.19
CA LYS A 70 -0.09 -12.23 -0.93
C LYS A 70 -0.16 -13.75 -1.09
N PHE A 71 -0.85 -14.25 -2.10
CA PHE A 71 -0.91 -15.68 -2.37
C PHE A 71 0.06 -16.12 -3.47
N ASP A 72 0.97 -15.23 -3.89
CA ASP A 72 2.03 -15.55 -4.84
C ASP A 72 3.34 -15.72 -4.06
N GLU A 73 3.96 -16.88 -4.19
CA GLU A 73 5.19 -17.19 -3.46
C GLU A 73 6.31 -16.17 -3.68
N SER A 74 6.35 -15.55 -4.87
CA SER A 74 7.38 -14.56 -5.20
C SER A 74 7.16 -13.20 -4.56
N TYR A 75 5.92 -12.89 -4.15
CA TYR A 75 5.57 -11.55 -3.68
C TYR A 75 4.92 -11.50 -2.30
N LYS A 76 4.59 -12.65 -1.72
CA LYS A 76 3.88 -12.69 -0.44
C LYS A 76 4.64 -12.06 0.72
N HIS A 77 5.95 -11.93 0.58
CA HIS A 77 6.78 -11.33 1.63
C HIS A 77 6.63 -9.81 1.74
N ILE A 78 6.05 -9.17 0.72
CA ILE A 78 5.91 -7.70 0.70
C ILE A 78 4.76 -7.29 1.61
N PRO A 79 5.00 -6.47 2.65
CA PRO A 79 3.91 -5.98 3.50
C PRO A 79 2.96 -5.10 2.70
N ILE A 80 1.66 -5.32 2.90
CA ILE A 80 0.61 -4.52 2.26
C ILE A 80 -0.22 -3.84 3.34
N ILE A 81 -0.27 -2.52 3.28
CA ILE A 81 -1.09 -1.70 4.16
C ILE A 81 -2.26 -1.18 3.34
N MET A 82 -3.48 -1.59 3.70
CA MET A 82 -4.68 -1.13 3.01
C MET A 82 -5.12 0.23 3.54
N LEU A 83 -5.38 1.15 2.63
CA LEU A 83 -5.94 2.46 2.96
C LEU A 83 -7.41 2.43 2.58
N THR A 84 -8.30 2.62 3.54
CA THR A 84 -9.73 2.48 3.31
C THR A 84 -10.51 3.67 3.87
N ALA A 85 -11.52 4.13 3.12
CA ALA A 85 -12.41 5.16 3.59
C ALA A 85 -13.41 4.63 4.63
N ARG A 86 -13.47 3.32 4.81
CA ARG A 86 -14.41 2.67 5.72
C ARG A 86 -13.70 1.70 6.63
N ALA A 87 -13.96 1.85 7.93
CA ALA A 87 -13.46 0.92 8.94
C ALA A 87 -14.60 0.02 9.42
N GLN A 88 -15.46 -0.44 8.49
CA GLN A 88 -16.53 -1.35 8.83
C GLN A 88 -15.97 -2.76 9.00
N GLU A 89 -16.49 -3.49 9.96
CA GLU A 89 -16.07 -4.85 10.24
C GLU A 89 -16.07 -5.74 9.00
N LYS A 90 -17.07 -5.57 8.15
CA LYS A 90 -17.20 -6.30 6.89
C LYS A 90 -15.99 -6.06 5.97
N ASP A 91 -15.57 -4.80 5.84
CA ASP A 91 -14.46 -4.46 4.95
C ASP A 91 -13.13 -4.97 5.50
N ILE A 92 -12.95 -4.88 6.80
CA ILE A 92 -11.75 -5.38 7.46
C ILE A 92 -11.65 -6.89 7.29
N LYS A 93 -12.76 -7.61 7.46
CA LYS A 93 -12.78 -9.05 7.33
C LYS A 93 -12.44 -9.50 5.91
N VAL A 94 -13.00 -8.84 4.90
CA VAL A 94 -12.70 -9.16 3.51
C VAL A 94 -11.22 -8.91 3.21
N GLY A 95 -10.67 -7.81 3.74
CA GLY A 95 -9.25 -7.52 3.59
C GLY A 95 -8.37 -8.56 4.25
N GLU A 96 -8.72 -9.03 5.45
CA GLU A 96 -7.98 -10.10 6.12
C GLU A 96 -7.94 -11.36 5.25
N GLU A 97 -9.05 -11.67 4.58
CA GLU A 97 -9.11 -12.80 3.65
C GLU A 97 -8.21 -12.60 2.44
N THR A 98 -7.88 -11.35 2.09
CA THR A 98 -6.95 -11.05 1.00
C THR A 98 -5.50 -11.04 1.44
N GLY A 99 -5.25 -11.24 2.74
CA GLY A 99 -3.90 -11.35 3.27
C GLY A 99 -3.18 -10.05 3.56
N ALA A 100 -3.89 -8.91 3.51
CA ALA A 100 -3.27 -7.62 3.83
C ALA A 100 -2.75 -7.62 5.26
N ASP A 101 -1.64 -6.96 5.49
CA ASP A 101 -0.97 -6.96 6.79
C ASP A 101 -1.53 -5.95 7.77
N GLU A 102 -2.00 -4.80 7.27
CA GLU A 102 -2.57 -3.73 8.10
C GLU A 102 -3.67 -2.99 7.38
N TYR A 103 -4.49 -2.28 8.16
CA TYR A 103 -5.54 -1.39 7.66
C TYR A 103 -5.41 -0.04 8.30
N ILE A 104 -5.52 1.01 7.51
CA ILE A 104 -5.57 2.38 8.01
C ILE A 104 -6.77 3.06 7.38
N THR A 105 -7.65 3.61 8.22
CA THR A 105 -8.88 4.28 7.79
C THR A 105 -8.58 5.70 7.34
N LYS A 106 -9.12 6.09 6.20
CA LYS A 106 -9.08 7.49 5.75
C LYS A 106 -10.22 8.28 6.39
N PRO A 107 -10.01 9.52 6.76
CA PRO A 107 -8.73 10.23 6.78
C PRO A 107 -7.82 9.70 7.89
N PHE A 108 -6.52 9.69 7.65
CA PHE A 108 -5.54 9.24 8.63
C PHE A 108 -4.56 10.35 8.97
N GLU A 109 -3.94 10.24 10.14
CA GLU A 109 -2.86 11.13 10.52
C GLU A 109 -1.56 10.57 9.96
N MET A 110 -0.71 11.46 9.42
CA MET A 110 0.53 11.04 8.81
C MET A 110 1.44 10.34 9.82
N ASP A 111 1.46 10.81 11.06
CA ASP A 111 2.27 10.19 12.11
C ASP A 111 1.87 8.75 12.37
N LYS A 112 0.57 8.46 12.33
CA LYS A 112 0.08 7.10 12.51
C LYS A 112 0.52 6.22 11.35
N LEU A 113 0.39 6.71 10.12
CA LEU A 113 0.80 5.97 8.95
C LEU A 113 2.30 5.68 8.99
N MET A 114 3.12 6.68 9.31
CA MET A 114 4.57 6.51 9.41
C MET A 114 4.94 5.48 10.47
N SER A 115 4.23 5.49 11.60
CA SER A 115 4.44 4.52 12.67
C SER A 115 4.23 3.09 12.18
N VAL A 116 3.17 2.87 11.39
CA VAL A 116 2.88 1.54 10.83
C VAL A 116 3.94 1.16 9.80
N ILE A 117 4.33 2.08 8.94
CA ILE A 117 5.36 1.80 7.93
C ILE A 117 6.68 1.39 8.59
N THR A 118 7.11 2.12 9.60
CA THR A 118 8.36 1.80 10.29
C THR A 118 8.27 0.48 11.06
N LYS A 119 7.07 0.10 11.50
CA LYS A 119 6.86 -1.21 12.12
C LYS A 119 7.28 -2.35 11.20
N TYR A 120 7.03 -2.20 9.90
CA TYR A 120 7.33 -3.24 8.91
C TYR A 120 8.71 -3.10 8.27
N LEU A 121 9.19 -1.87 8.09
CA LEU A 121 10.44 -1.63 7.39
C LEU A 121 11.63 -1.31 8.31
N GLY A 122 11.33 -1.04 9.56
CA GLY A 122 12.33 -0.59 10.49
C GLY A 122 12.70 0.88 10.24
N ASP A 123 13.74 1.32 10.86
CA ASP A 123 14.20 2.71 10.75
C ASP A 123 15.10 2.94 9.55
#